data_1ec348d1e3a08f25a51275b0de6ad43a
#
_entry.id   1ec348d1e3a08f25a51275b0de6ad43a
#
_cell.length_a   1.000
_cell.length_b   1.000
_cell.length_c   1.000
_cell.angle_alpha   90.00
_cell.angle_beta   90.00
_cell.angle_gamma   90.00
#
_symmetry.space_group_name_H-M   'P 1'
#
loop_
_entity.id
_entity.type
_entity.pdbx_description
1 polymer ?
#
loop_
_entity_poly.entity_id
_entity_poly.type
_entity_poly.pdbx_seq_one_letter_code
_entity_poly.pdbx_strand_id
1 'polypeptide(L)'
;DRTAEGLTFYGKDPKAKAHYVEAFKRSDFEAMLHYYKKNYPREPYQLPEGDVVKVKCPVLMIHGLKDTALLSDGLNNTWDWLEKDLTLVTVPGAEHWVQQDASDLVTRSMKMWLGR
;
A
#
# COMPACT_ATOMS: atom_id res chain seq x y z
N ASP A 1 8.57 -18.33 2.28
CA ASP A 1 7.68 -19.48 2.15
C ASP A 1 6.52 -19.10 1.22
N ARG A 2 6.33 -19.87 0.13
CA ARG A 2 5.29 -19.63 -0.89
C ARG A 2 4.01 -20.44 -0.60
N THR A 3 3.74 -20.75 0.66
CA THR A 3 2.50 -21.39 1.09
C THR A 3 1.42 -20.35 1.41
N ALA A 4 0.15 -20.75 1.37
CA ALA A 4 -0.95 -19.88 1.77
C ALA A 4 -0.78 -19.38 3.22
N GLU A 5 -0.29 -20.25 4.09
CA GLU A 5 0.02 -19.94 5.49
C GLU A 5 1.19 -18.95 5.60
N GLY A 6 2.27 -19.15 4.83
CA GLY A 6 3.45 -18.29 4.82
C GLY A 6 3.14 -16.88 4.35
N LEU A 7 2.21 -16.72 3.38
CA LEU A 7 1.81 -15.40 2.87
C LEU A 7 0.92 -14.61 3.83
N THR A 8 0.45 -15.23 4.92
CA THR A 8 -0.38 -14.56 5.94
C THR A 8 0.39 -14.17 7.20
N PHE A 9 1.72 -14.05 7.12
CA PHE A 9 2.59 -13.72 8.26
C PHE A 9 2.22 -12.38 8.94
N TYR A 10 1.65 -11.44 8.19
CA TYR A 10 1.22 -10.13 8.67
C TYR A 10 -0.15 -10.13 9.36
N GLY A 11 -0.91 -11.22 9.29
CA GLY A 11 -2.25 -11.29 9.88
C GLY A 11 -2.19 -11.37 11.41
N LYS A 12 -2.56 -10.29 12.09
CA LYS A 12 -2.55 -10.20 13.57
C LYS A 12 -3.82 -10.81 14.17
N ASP A 13 -4.97 -10.70 13.48
CA ASP A 13 -6.24 -11.30 13.90
C ASP A 13 -6.35 -12.74 13.39
N PRO A 14 -6.50 -13.74 14.29
CA PRO A 14 -6.61 -15.16 13.90
C PRO A 14 -7.79 -15.45 12.96
N LYS A 15 -8.94 -14.77 13.13
CA LYS A 15 -10.11 -14.97 12.26
C LYS A 15 -9.85 -14.43 10.86
N ALA A 16 -9.32 -13.22 10.75
CA ALA A 16 -8.93 -12.64 9.47
C ALA A 16 -7.87 -13.50 8.79
N LYS A 17 -6.87 -13.97 9.54
CA LYS A 17 -5.81 -14.85 9.02
C LYS A 17 -6.38 -16.12 8.40
N ALA A 18 -7.36 -16.77 9.03
CA ALA A 18 -8.00 -17.96 8.48
C ALA A 18 -8.69 -17.68 7.13
N HIS A 19 -9.38 -16.55 7.00
CA HIS A 19 -10.00 -16.13 5.73
C HIS A 19 -8.94 -15.86 4.64
N TYR A 20 -7.82 -15.23 4.98
CA TYR A 20 -6.71 -15.02 4.04
C TYR A 20 -6.09 -16.34 3.57
N VAL A 21 -5.86 -17.29 4.47
CA VAL A 21 -5.34 -18.64 4.11
C VAL A 21 -6.28 -19.31 3.10
N GLU A 22 -7.58 -19.31 3.36
CA GLU A 22 -8.56 -19.91 2.44
C GLU A 22 -8.64 -19.17 1.09
N ALA A 23 -8.47 -17.85 1.08
CA ALA A 23 -8.39 -17.08 -0.16
C ALA A 23 -7.11 -17.43 -0.94
N PHE A 24 -5.95 -17.49 -0.28
CA PHE A 24 -4.68 -17.83 -0.93
C PHE A 24 -4.62 -19.24 -1.48
N LYS A 25 -5.28 -20.22 -0.84
CA LYS A 25 -5.38 -21.58 -1.39
C LYS A 25 -6.06 -21.64 -2.76
N ARG A 26 -6.88 -20.65 -3.08
CA ARG A 26 -7.58 -20.52 -4.37
C ARG A 26 -6.91 -19.53 -5.32
N SER A 27 -5.81 -18.90 -4.91
CA SER A 27 -5.12 -17.86 -5.68
C SER A 27 -4.01 -18.47 -6.56
N ASP A 28 -3.82 -17.87 -7.71
CA ASP A 28 -2.67 -18.16 -8.57
C ASP A 28 -1.46 -17.31 -8.12
N PHE A 29 -0.56 -17.93 -7.36
CA PHE A 29 0.64 -17.25 -6.84
C PHE A 29 1.61 -16.83 -7.95
N GLU A 30 1.65 -17.56 -9.06
CA GLU A 30 2.50 -17.19 -10.20
C GLU A 30 2.00 -15.87 -10.82
N ALA A 31 0.68 -15.77 -11.05
CA ALA A 31 0.07 -14.53 -11.56
C ALA A 31 0.27 -13.35 -10.59
N MET A 32 0.09 -13.57 -9.28
CA MET A 32 0.32 -12.52 -8.26
C MET A 32 1.75 -12.00 -8.28
N LEU A 33 2.75 -12.87 -8.51
CA LEU A 33 4.16 -12.49 -8.56
C LEU A 33 4.54 -11.81 -9.88
N HIS A 34 3.76 -11.94 -10.95
CA HIS A 34 4.06 -11.32 -12.25
C HIS A 34 4.14 -9.80 -12.17
N TYR A 35 3.30 -9.16 -11.33
CA TYR A 35 3.37 -7.72 -11.09
C TYR A 35 4.77 -7.30 -10.63
N TYR A 36 5.30 -7.97 -9.60
CA TYR A 36 6.63 -7.71 -9.07
C TYR A 36 7.74 -8.08 -10.06
N LYS A 37 7.63 -9.20 -10.75
CA LYS A 37 8.61 -9.62 -11.76
C LYS A 37 8.78 -8.59 -12.88
N LYS A 38 7.69 -7.90 -13.26
CA LYS A 38 7.70 -6.93 -14.36
C LYS A 38 8.00 -5.50 -13.93
N ASN A 39 7.58 -5.10 -12.73
CA ASN A 39 7.58 -3.70 -12.32
C ASN A 39 8.58 -3.39 -11.20
N TYR A 40 9.17 -4.41 -10.56
CA TYR A 40 10.12 -4.16 -9.47
C TYR A 40 11.38 -3.50 -10.01
N PRO A 41 11.84 -2.38 -9.41
CA PRO A 41 13.04 -1.68 -9.87
C PRO A 41 14.26 -2.60 -9.86
N ARG A 42 15.08 -2.51 -10.90
CA ARG A 42 16.32 -3.28 -11.05
C ARG A 42 17.48 -2.35 -11.39
N GLU A 43 18.68 -2.80 -11.09
CA GLU A 43 19.89 -2.06 -11.49
C GLU A 43 20.05 -2.00 -13.01
N PRO A 44 20.54 -0.85 -13.54
CA PRO A 44 20.76 0.41 -12.83
C PRO A 44 19.42 1.09 -12.49
N TYR A 45 19.23 1.53 -11.23
CA TYR A 45 18.03 2.21 -10.77
C TYR A 45 17.95 3.60 -11.40
N GLN A 46 17.38 3.68 -12.59
CA GLN A 46 17.19 4.92 -13.34
C GLN A 46 15.72 5.33 -13.31
N LEU A 47 15.47 6.61 -13.18
CA LEU A 47 14.14 7.14 -13.43
C LEU A 47 13.79 6.95 -14.92
N PRO A 48 12.52 6.68 -15.26
CA PRO A 48 12.09 6.63 -16.65
C PRO A 48 12.47 7.93 -17.36
N GLU A 49 13.00 7.80 -18.58
CA GLU A 49 13.20 8.96 -19.44
C GLU A 49 11.86 9.53 -19.89
N GLY A 50 11.77 10.87 -19.94
CA GLY A 50 10.59 11.60 -20.39
C GLY A 50 9.86 12.34 -19.28
N ASP A 51 8.81 13.05 -19.67
CA ASP A 51 7.99 13.81 -18.73
C ASP A 51 7.20 12.91 -17.80
N VAL A 52 7.22 13.23 -16.52
CA VAL A 52 6.42 12.54 -15.50
C VAL A 52 4.94 12.79 -15.76
N VAL A 53 4.19 11.72 -15.98
CA VAL A 53 2.73 11.80 -16.08
C VAL A 53 2.15 12.00 -14.68
N LYS A 54 1.67 13.21 -14.42
CA LYS A 54 1.07 13.56 -13.12
C LYS A 54 -0.33 12.98 -12.95
N VAL A 55 -0.67 12.64 -11.71
CA VAL A 55 -2.03 12.24 -11.33
C VAL A 55 -2.96 13.46 -11.37
N LYS A 56 -4.04 13.37 -12.15
CA LYS A 56 -4.94 14.51 -12.46
C LYS A 56 -6.19 14.61 -11.57
N CYS A 57 -6.32 13.76 -10.59
CA CYS A 57 -7.41 13.78 -9.61
C CYS A 57 -6.88 14.12 -8.21
N PRO A 58 -7.74 14.59 -7.29
CA PRO A 58 -7.39 14.69 -5.88
C PRO A 58 -6.96 13.34 -5.32
N VAL A 59 -6.00 13.33 -4.39
CA VAL A 59 -5.45 12.12 -3.79
C VAL A 59 -5.62 12.14 -2.28
N LEU A 60 -6.12 11.03 -1.73
CA LEU A 60 -6.01 10.72 -0.31
C LEU A 60 -4.95 9.63 -0.15
N MET A 61 -3.91 9.91 0.63
CA MET A 61 -2.88 8.96 0.99
C MET A 61 -2.90 8.74 2.51
N ILE A 62 -2.97 7.48 2.93
CA ILE A 62 -2.93 7.12 4.36
C ILE A 62 -1.75 6.17 4.55
N HIS A 63 -0.83 6.51 5.45
CA HIS A 63 0.43 5.80 5.62
C HIS A 63 0.76 5.51 7.08
N GLY A 64 1.19 4.27 7.36
CA GLY A 64 1.67 3.85 8.68
C GLY A 64 3.14 4.22 8.86
N LEU A 65 3.49 4.99 9.91
CA LEU A 65 4.87 5.45 10.11
C LEU A 65 5.83 4.36 10.61
N LYS A 66 5.31 3.18 10.96
CA LYS A 66 6.12 1.99 11.27
C LYS A 66 6.28 1.05 10.08
N ASP A 67 5.88 1.46 8.89
CA ASP A 67 6.08 0.68 7.67
C ASP A 67 7.59 0.53 7.39
N THR A 68 8.04 -0.72 7.33
CA THR A 68 9.44 -1.07 7.04
C THR A 68 9.67 -1.49 5.59
N ALA A 69 8.60 -1.64 4.81
CA ALA A 69 8.65 -1.97 3.39
C ALA A 69 8.61 -0.71 2.52
N LEU A 70 7.72 0.23 2.85
CA LEU A 70 7.63 1.54 2.23
C LEU A 70 7.92 2.60 3.30
N LEU A 71 9.17 3.03 3.35
CA LEU A 71 9.62 3.95 4.40
C LEU A 71 8.92 5.31 4.30
N SER A 72 8.69 5.94 5.46
CA SER A 72 8.02 7.24 5.56
C SER A 72 8.72 8.36 4.80
N ASP A 73 10.03 8.27 4.58
CA ASP A 73 10.79 9.23 3.78
C ASP A 73 10.33 9.26 2.31
N GLY A 74 9.76 8.17 1.81
CA GLY A 74 9.14 8.12 0.48
C GLY A 74 7.90 9.00 0.33
N LEU A 75 7.35 9.54 1.41
CA LEU A 75 6.26 10.51 1.38
C LEU A 75 6.73 11.92 0.97
N ASN A 76 8.02 12.19 1.11
CA ASN A 76 8.57 13.49 0.77
C ASN A 76 8.42 13.76 -0.73
N ASN A 77 7.99 14.97 -1.05
CA ASN A 77 7.79 15.44 -2.42
C ASN A 77 6.73 14.67 -3.23
N THR A 78 5.87 13.87 -2.59
CA THR A 78 4.77 13.18 -3.28
C THR A 78 3.88 14.14 -4.09
N TRP A 79 3.72 15.39 -3.62
CA TRP A 79 2.96 16.44 -4.29
C TRP A 79 3.51 16.83 -5.66
N ASP A 80 4.79 16.60 -5.96
CA ASP A 80 5.38 16.89 -7.25
C ASP A 80 4.81 16.01 -8.38
N TRP A 81 4.20 14.88 -8.01
CA TRP A 81 3.57 13.92 -8.91
C TRP A 81 2.07 14.16 -9.12
N LEU A 82 1.53 15.26 -8.59
CA LEU A 82 0.10 15.55 -8.60
C LEU A 82 -0.19 16.88 -9.29
N GLU A 83 -1.33 16.95 -10.00
CA GLU A 83 -1.91 18.20 -10.53
C GLU A 83 -2.98 18.78 -9.60
N LYS A 84 -3.47 17.99 -8.64
CA LYS A 84 -4.53 18.35 -7.70
C LYS A 84 -4.03 18.22 -6.26
N ASP A 85 -4.93 18.50 -5.33
CA ASP A 85 -4.64 18.46 -3.90
C ASP A 85 -4.30 17.04 -3.39
N LEU A 86 -3.39 17.01 -2.44
CA LEU A 86 -3.05 15.84 -1.65
C LEU A 86 -3.56 16.01 -0.21
N THR A 87 -4.37 15.06 0.23
CA THR A 87 -4.64 14.88 1.66
C THR A 87 -3.76 13.73 2.16
N LEU A 88 -2.83 14.03 3.06
CA LEU A 88 -1.94 13.03 3.66
C LEU A 88 -2.30 12.80 5.12
N VAL A 89 -2.58 11.55 5.47
CA VAL A 89 -2.83 11.10 6.83
C VAL A 89 -1.74 10.12 7.24
N THR A 90 -0.97 10.46 8.25
CA THR A 90 0.06 9.58 8.82
C THR A 90 -0.41 8.97 10.12
N VAL A 91 -0.11 7.68 10.33
CA VAL A 91 -0.54 6.92 11.51
C VAL A 91 0.70 6.38 12.24
N PRO A 92 1.14 7.06 13.33
CA PRO A 92 2.40 6.74 14.02
C PRO A 92 2.51 5.31 14.54
N GLY A 93 1.37 4.70 14.91
CA GLY A 93 1.31 3.36 15.49
C GLY A 93 1.15 2.23 14.49
N ALA A 94 0.86 2.52 13.21
CA ALA A 94 0.55 1.53 12.18
C ALA A 94 1.78 1.15 11.35
N GLU A 95 1.77 -0.07 10.87
CA GLU A 95 2.76 -0.64 9.97
C GLU A 95 2.29 -0.61 8.50
N HIS A 96 2.82 -1.51 7.66
CA HIS A 96 2.52 -1.61 6.22
C HIS A 96 1.02 -1.76 5.90
N TRP A 97 0.31 -2.50 6.71
CA TRP A 97 -1.12 -2.77 6.53
C TRP A 97 -1.98 -1.80 7.35
N VAL A 98 -1.80 -0.50 7.11
CA VAL A 98 -2.46 0.57 7.87
C VAL A 98 -3.99 0.41 7.97
N GLN A 99 -4.64 -0.13 6.94
CA GLN A 99 -6.08 -0.40 6.91
C GLN A 99 -6.50 -1.53 7.87
N GLN A 100 -5.57 -2.39 8.28
CA GLN A 100 -5.80 -3.43 9.29
C GLN A 100 -5.43 -2.92 10.69
N ASP A 101 -4.30 -2.21 10.80
CA ASP A 101 -3.79 -1.70 12.06
C ASP A 101 -4.64 -0.57 12.64
N ALA A 102 -5.27 0.25 11.77
CA ALA A 102 -6.04 1.43 12.14
C ALA A 102 -7.35 1.55 11.34
N SER A 103 -8.11 0.46 11.24
CA SER A 103 -9.30 0.32 10.38
C SER A 103 -10.34 1.42 10.56
N ASP A 104 -10.64 1.80 11.82
CA ASP A 104 -11.61 2.84 12.13
C ASP A 104 -11.15 4.23 11.66
N LEU A 105 -9.87 4.55 11.86
CA LEU A 105 -9.28 5.80 11.39
C LEU A 105 -9.29 5.86 9.88
N VAL A 106 -8.84 4.80 9.21
CA VAL A 106 -8.83 4.71 7.74
C VAL A 106 -10.24 4.89 7.19
N THR A 107 -11.22 4.15 7.72
CA THR A 107 -12.62 4.22 7.27
C THR A 107 -13.21 5.63 7.46
N ARG A 108 -12.99 6.28 8.60
CA ARG A 108 -13.47 7.64 8.85
C ARG A 108 -12.80 8.65 7.93
N SER A 109 -11.50 8.55 7.73
CA SER A 109 -10.75 9.43 6.82
C SER A 109 -11.26 9.33 5.40
N MET A 110 -11.49 8.10 4.92
CA MET A 110 -12.06 7.87 3.58
C MET A 110 -13.47 8.46 3.45
N LYS A 111 -14.36 8.20 4.41
CA LYS A 111 -15.72 8.73 4.40
C LYS A 111 -15.75 10.26 4.37
N MET A 112 -14.95 10.89 5.24
CA MET A 112 -14.84 12.35 5.30
C MET A 112 -14.31 12.94 4.00
N TRP A 113 -13.27 12.30 3.43
CA TRP A 113 -12.64 12.79 2.21
C TRP A 113 -13.53 12.62 0.98
N LEU A 114 -14.28 11.53 0.86
CA LEU A 114 -15.22 11.29 -0.23
C LEU A 114 -16.49 12.15 -0.15
N GLY A 115 -16.87 12.63 1.04
CA GLY A 115 -18.04 13.46 1.27
C GLY A 115 -17.81 14.97 1.11
N ARG A 116 -16.60 15.38 0.70
CA ARG A 116 -16.24 16.80 0.49
C ARG A 116 -16.68 17.32 -0.87
#